data_1508e32d1ded0affcb4a521ffd15d277
#
_entry.id   1508e32d1ded0affcb4a521ffd15d277
#
_cell.length_a   1.000
_cell.length_b   1.000
_cell.length_c   1.000
_cell.angle_alpha   90.00
_cell.angle_beta   90.00
_cell.angle_gamma   90.00
#
_symmetry.space_group_name_H-M   'P 1'
#
loop_
_entity.id
_entity.type
_entity.pdbx_description
1 polymer ?
#
loop_
_entity_poly.entity_id
_entity_poly.type
_entity_poly.pdbx_seq_one_letter_code
_entity_poly.pdbx_strand_id
1 'polypeptide(L)'
;FAAKPHVFLQKDHPLASKKVVSVHDLAPYPRLNFVQGEYESVYFSEELFSSIPVDKEIRVNDRGAIVNFMLGLNAYTISSGIFPKYLNGENIISVPLAENETMHIGYVLNENQELNELGKSYLEELRKYAPANP
;
A
#
# COMPACT_ATOMS: atom_id res chain seq x y z
N PHE A 1 -11.89 -2.94 -7.33
CA PHE A 1 -12.53 -1.95 -6.46
C PHE A 1 -11.63 -0.73 -6.27
N ALA A 2 -12.22 0.37 -5.85
CA ALA A 2 -11.52 1.60 -5.53
C ALA A 2 -11.17 1.64 -4.02
N ALA A 3 -9.97 2.04 -3.68
CA ALA A 3 -9.52 2.21 -2.32
C ALA A 3 -8.94 3.62 -2.13
N LYS A 4 -9.20 4.23 -0.99
CA LYS A 4 -8.52 5.47 -0.61
C LYS A 4 -7.12 5.15 -0.09
N PRO A 5 -6.10 5.93 -0.46
CA PRO A 5 -4.76 5.70 0.03
C PRO A 5 -4.66 5.96 1.54
N HIS A 6 -3.85 5.15 2.18
CA HIS A 6 -3.51 5.26 3.59
C HIS A 6 -2.00 5.21 3.76
N VAL A 7 -1.53 5.89 4.77
CA VAL A 7 -0.14 5.80 5.23
C VAL A 7 -0.03 4.70 6.26
N PHE A 8 0.90 3.78 6.07
CA PHE A 8 1.25 2.78 7.08
C PHE A 8 2.42 3.27 7.90
N LEU A 9 2.25 3.22 9.21
CA LEU A 9 3.17 3.73 10.23
C LEU A 9 3.28 2.72 11.37
N GLN A 10 4.39 2.75 12.09
CA GLN A 10 4.41 2.10 13.41
C GLN A 10 3.45 2.82 14.38
N LYS A 11 2.88 2.09 15.33
CA LYS A 11 1.88 2.62 16.28
C LYS A 11 2.37 3.79 17.14
N ASP A 12 3.68 3.85 17.41
CA ASP A 12 4.32 4.88 18.22
C ASP A 12 4.93 6.01 17.35
N HIS A 13 4.63 6.04 16.06
CA HIS A 13 5.09 7.08 15.15
C HIS A 13 4.51 8.44 15.55
N PRO A 14 5.26 9.57 15.43
CA PRO A 14 4.75 10.91 15.79
C PRO A 14 3.44 11.30 15.10
N LEU A 15 3.15 10.75 13.92
CA LEU A 15 1.90 11.00 13.18
C LEU A 15 0.78 10.00 13.52
N ALA A 16 1.02 8.99 14.35
CA ALA A 16 0.07 7.91 14.61
C ALA A 16 -1.24 8.38 15.26
N SER A 17 -1.21 9.48 15.99
CA SER A 17 -2.39 10.07 16.65
C SER A 17 -3.25 10.95 15.72
N LYS A 18 -2.78 11.25 14.51
CA LYS A 18 -3.54 12.05 13.55
C LYS A 18 -4.69 11.24 12.96
N LYS A 19 -5.83 11.88 12.76
CA LYS A 19 -6.99 11.27 12.06
C LYS A 19 -6.77 11.19 10.55
N VAL A 20 -5.96 12.09 10.00
CA VAL A 20 -5.62 12.20 8.57
C VAL A 20 -4.21 12.76 8.49
N VAL A 21 -3.41 12.27 7.55
CA VAL A 21 -2.02 12.69 7.30
C VAL A 21 -1.91 13.19 5.87
N SER A 22 -1.26 14.33 5.65
CA SER A 22 -0.94 14.85 4.32
C SER A 22 0.46 14.43 3.86
N VAL A 23 0.72 14.46 2.55
CA VAL A 23 2.08 14.25 2.01
C VAL A 23 3.08 15.24 2.62
N HIS A 24 2.64 16.47 2.92
CA HIS A 24 3.49 17.46 3.58
C HIS A 24 3.92 17.05 5.00
N ASP A 25 3.02 16.44 5.77
CA ASP A 25 3.34 15.92 7.11
C ASP A 25 4.41 14.82 7.07
N LEU A 26 4.50 14.10 5.95
CA LEU A 26 5.41 12.98 5.75
C LEU A 26 6.84 13.40 5.38
N ALA A 27 7.04 14.63 4.93
CA ALA A 27 8.35 15.13 4.44
C ALA A 27 9.53 14.89 5.40
N PRO A 28 9.41 15.00 6.73
CA PRO A 28 10.52 14.73 7.66
C PRO A 28 10.95 13.27 7.74
N TYR A 29 10.08 12.31 7.31
CA TYR A 29 10.25 10.87 7.53
C TYR A 29 10.69 10.14 6.26
N PRO A 30 11.46 9.03 6.39
CA PRO A 30 11.86 8.23 5.24
C PRO A 30 10.67 7.52 4.61
N ARG A 31 10.52 7.64 3.29
CA ARG A 31 9.59 6.82 2.53
C ARG A 31 10.21 5.48 2.18
N LEU A 32 9.49 4.41 2.46
CA LEU A 32 9.81 3.08 1.97
C LEU A 32 9.14 2.85 0.62
N ASN A 33 9.93 2.52 -0.37
CA ASN A 33 9.48 2.27 -1.73
C ASN A 33 9.82 0.82 -2.11
N PHE A 34 8.80 0.03 -2.48
CA PHE A 34 8.99 -1.36 -2.91
C PHE A 34 9.40 -1.41 -4.38
N VAL A 35 10.54 -2.01 -4.65
CA VAL A 35 11.06 -2.18 -6.01
C VAL A 35 10.44 -3.42 -6.64
N GLN A 36 9.65 -3.24 -7.69
CA GLN A 36 8.92 -4.32 -8.37
C GLN A 36 9.68 -4.94 -9.55
N GLY A 37 10.96 -4.61 -9.74
CA GLY A 37 11.80 -5.12 -10.81
C GLY A 37 12.23 -4.03 -11.81
N GLU A 38 12.77 -4.44 -12.96
CA GLU A 38 13.36 -3.52 -13.96
C GLU A 38 12.32 -2.73 -14.77
N TYR A 39 11.05 -3.17 -14.79
CA TYR A 39 9.97 -2.57 -15.56
C TYR A 39 8.94 -1.91 -14.65
N GLU A 40 9.38 -0.92 -13.88
CA GLU A 40 8.49 -0.12 -13.04
C GLU A 40 7.60 0.76 -13.93
N SER A 41 6.32 0.39 -14.04
CA SER A 41 5.31 1.24 -14.64
C SER A 41 4.54 1.98 -13.55
N VAL A 42 4.46 3.31 -13.66
CA VAL A 42 3.64 4.16 -12.77
C VAL A 42 2.19 3.70 -12.71
N TYR A 43 1.67 3.13 -13.81
CA TYR A 43 0.28 2.66 -13.89
C TYR A 43 0.01 1.35 -13.14
N PHE A 44 1.06 0.58 -12.85
CA PHE A 44 0.98 -0.72 -12.16
C PHE A 44 1.75 -0.72 -10.84
N SER A 45 2.12 0.46 -10.35
CA SER A 45 2.77 0.59 -9.06
C SER A 45 1.80 0.24 -7.93
N GLU A 46 2.24 -0.62 -7.03
CA GLU A 46 1.49 -0.92 -5.80
C GLU A 46 1.46 0.25 -4.83
N GLU A 47 2.41 1.17 -4.97
CA GLU A 47 2.58 2.31 -4.08
C GLU A 47 2.20 3.59 -4.81
N LEU A 48 1.12 4.19 -4.36
CA LEU A 48 0.72 5.50 -4.82
C LEU A 48 1.82 6.52 -4.44
N PHE A 49 2.08 7.46 -5.33
CA PHE A 49 3.12 8.48 -5.17
C PHE A 49 4.57 7.97 -5.19
N SER A 50 4.82 6.71 -5.53
CA SER A 50 6.19 6.17 -5.62
C SER A 50 7.09 6.95 -6.60
N SER A 51 6.51 7.53 -7.64
CA SER A 51 7.21 8.35 -8.64
C SER A 51 7.48 9.80 -8.20
N ILE A 52 6.88 10.26 -7.09
CA ILE A 52 7.12 11.62 -6.59
C ILE A 52 8.44 11.62 -5.82
N PRO A 53 9.42 12.47 -6.21
CA PRO A 53 10.68 12.58 -5.47
C PRO A 53 10.47 13.01 -4.02
N VAL A 54 11.22 12.39 -3.11
CA VAL A 54 11.27 12.75 -1.70
C VAL A 54 12.74 12.84 -1.27
N ASP A 55 13.02 13.64 -0.26
CA ASP A 55 14.40 13.84 0.22
C ASP A 55 14.98 12.58 0.90
N LYS A 56 14.11 11.75 1.47
CA LYS A 56 14.51 10.54 2.19
C LYS A 56 13.74 9.35 1.64
N GLU A 57 14.41 8.53 0.85
CA GLU A 57 13.85 7.31 0.29
C GLU A 57 14.71 6.11 0.65
N ILE A 58 14.04 5.02 1.02
CA ILE A 58 14.65 3.71 1.22
C ILE A 58 13.97 2.75 0.24
N ARG A 59 14.73 2.24 -0.71
CA ARG A 59 14.24 1.27 -1.69
C ARG A 59 14.46 -0.15 -1.18
N VAL A 60 13.41 -0.95 -1.17
CA VAL A 60 13.43 -2.33 -0.68
C VAL A 60 12.83 -3.27 -1.71
N ASN A 61 13.32 -4.48 -1.79
CA ASN A 61 12.84 -5.54 -2.66
C ASN A 61 12.28 -6.76 -1.89
N ASP A 62 12.16 -6.62 -0.57
CA ASP A 62 11.59 -7.61 0.32
C ASP A 62 10.52 -6.99 1.22
N ARG A 63 9.33 -7.61 1.28
CA ARG A 63 8.20 -7.06 2.03
C ARG A 63 8.38 -7.16 3.54
N GLY A 64 9.11 -8.15 4.03
CA GLY A 64 9.47 -8.24 5.46
C GLY A 64 10.38 -7.09 5.87
N ALA A 65 11.29 -6.66 4.98
CA ALA A 65 12.13 -5.50 5.21
C ALA A 65 11.33 -4.20 5.39
N ILE A 66 10.22 -4.02 4.65
CA ILE A 66 9.35 -2.84 4.82
C ILE A 66 8.87 -2.73 6.27
N VAL A 67 8.35 -3.82 6.83
CA VAL A 67 7.85 -3.83 8.21
C VAL A 67 8.97 -3.52 9.20
N ASN A 68 10.14 -4.14 9.03
CA ASN A 68 11.29 -3.92 9.91
C ASN A 68 11.78 -2.47 9.87
N PHE A 69 11.86 -1.86 8.70
CA PHE A 69 12.25 -0.45 8.56
C PHE A 69 11.19 0.51 9.09
N MET A 70 9.91 0.22 8.92
CA MET A 70 8.85 1.02 9.56
C MET A 70 9.00 1.02 11.08
N LEU A 71 9.25 -0.15 11.68
CA LEU A 71 9.41 -0.29 13.12
C LEU A 71 10.70 0.37 13.66
N GLY A 72 11.80 0.32 12.88
CA GLY A 72 13.11 0.77 13.33
C GLY A 72 13.46 2.22 13.04
N LEU A 73 12.85 2.84 12.03
CA LEU A 73 13.31 4.12 11.48
C LEU A 73 12.24 5.23 11.45
N ASN A 74 11.07 5.03 12.03
CA ASN A 74 9.92 5.93 11.81
C ASN A 74 9.66 6.17 10.30
N ALA A 75 9.86 5.16 9.50
CA ALA A 75 9.61 5.21 8.07
C ALA A 75 8.14 4.94 7.77
N TYR A 76 7.70 5.31 6.58
CA TYR A 76 6.33 5.11 6.14
C TYR A 76 6.26 4.49 4.73
N THR A 77 5.13 3.88 4.43
CA THR A 77 4.73 3.56 3.05
C THR A 77 3.28 3.94 2.82
N ILE A 78 2.87 4.15 1.56
CA ILE A 78 1.51 4.53 1.19
C ILE A 78 0.91 3.40 0.36
N SER A 79 -0.25 2.88 0.79
CA SER A 79 -0.95 1.81 0.08
C SER A 79 -2.47 1.87 0.34
N SER A 80 -3.18 0.80 0.04
CA SER A 80 -4.66 0.71 0.02
C SER A 80 -5.36 0.85 1.39
N GLY A 81 -4.63 0.86 2.48
CA GLY A 81 -5.21 0.84 3.84
C GLY A 81 -5.54 -0.55 4.37
N ILE A 82 -5.41 -1.58 3.55
CA ILE A 82 -5.65 -2.97 3.94
C ILE A 82 -4.35 -3.58 4.43
N PHE A 83 -4.29 -3.86 5.73
CA PHE A 83 -3.11 -4.45 6.36
C PHE A 83 -3.55 -5.60 7.29
N PRO A 84 -3.29 -6.85 6.91
CA PRO A 84 -3.77 -7.99 7.70
C PRO A 84 -3.02 -8.08 9.03
N LYS A 85 -3.70 -7.79 10.12
CA LYS A 85 -3.14 -7.79 11.48
C LYS A 85 -2.60 -9.16 11.90
N TYR A 86 -3.23 -10.23 11.43
CA TYR A 86 -2.79 -11.59 11.75
C TYR A 86 -1.42 -11.96 11.15
N LEU A 87 -0.98 -11.26 10.09
CA LEU A 87 0.34 -11.45 9.49
C LEU A 87 1.41 -10.51 10.07
N ASN A 88 1.02 -9.30 10.45
CA ASN A 88 1.96 -8.20 10.73
C ASN A 88 1.88 -7.69 12.19
N GLY A 89 1.01 -8.30 13.00
CA GLY A 89 0.80 -7.88 14.38
C GLY A 89 0.10 -6.52 14.52
N GLU A 90 0.06 -6.01 15.73
CA GLU A 90 -0.62 -4.75 16.07
C GLU A 90 0.31 -3.53 16.09
N ASN A 91 1.57 -3.71 15.70
CA ASN A 91 2.56 -2.64 15.78
C ASN A 91 2.53 -1.69 14.57
N ILE A 92 1.82 -2.05 13.50
CA ILE A 92 1.61 -1.21 12.33
C ILE A 92 0.16 -0.76 12.29
N ILE A 93 -0.04 0.52 12.05
CA ILE A 93 -1.35 1.14 11.88
C ILE A 93 -1.47 1.77 10.51
N SER A 94 -2.69 1.98 10.05
CA SER A 94 -2.98 2.74 8.84
C SER A 94 -3.71 4.04 9.19
N VAL A 95 -3.26 5.15 8.63
CA VAL A 95 -3.88 6.47 8.79
C VAL A 95 -4.30 6.97 7.40
N PRO A 96 -5.54 7.45 7.23
CA PRO A 96 -5.99 7.98 5.94
C PRO A 96 -5.09 9.09 5.41
N LEU A 97 -4.80 9.08 4.12
CA LEU A 97 -4.11 10.17 3.45
C LEU A 97 -5.10 11.29 3.09
N ALA A 98 -4.67 12.54 3.22
CA ALA A 98 -5.53 13.72 2.98
C ALA A 98 -5.80 13.96 1.49
N GLU A 99 -4.89 13.54 0.62
CA GLU A 99 -4.96 13.74 -0.81
C GLU A 99 -6.14 12.98 -1.42
N ASN A 100 -6.83 13.64 -2.35
CA ASN A 100 -8.04 13.08 -2.99
C ASN A 100 -7.66 12.19 -4.18
N GLU A 101 -6.85 11.18 -3.90
CA GLU A 101 -6.44 10.16 -4.86
C GLU A 101 -7.20 8.85 -4.65
N THR A 102 -7.24 8.03 -5.69
CA THR A 102 -7.91 6.74 -5.64
C THR A 102 -7.01 5.66 -6.22
N MET A 103 -6.83 4.58 -5.47
CA MET A 103 -6.18 3.36 -5.94
C MET A 103 -7.22 2.42 -6.53
N HIS A 104 -6.99 1.97 -7.76
CA HIS A 104 -7.82 0.95 -8.40
C HIS A 104 -7.15 -0.42 -8.23
N ILE A 105 -7.78 -1.27 -7.43
CA ILE A 105 -7.31 -2.64 -7.18
C ILE A 105 -8.18 -3.60 -7.99
N GLY A 106 -7.54 -4.40 -8.82
CA GLY A 106 -8.20 -5.31 -9.72
C GLY A 106 -7.30 -6.45 -10.19
N TYR A 107 -7.72 -7.09 -11.25
CA TYR A 107 -6.97 -8.16 -11.92
C TYR A 107 -6.94 -7.92 -13.42
N VAL A 108 -5.89 -8.40 -14.05
CA VAL A 108 -5.71 -8.36 -15.50
C VAL A 108 -5.83 -9.79 -16.03
N LEU A 109 -6.65 -9.96 -17.06
CA LEU A 109 -6.82 -11.23 -17.76
C LEU A 109 -6.31 -11.10 -19.19
N ASN A 110 -5.75 -12.19 -19.73
CA ASN A 110 -5.48 -12.26 -21.15
C ASN A 110 -6.81 -12.42 -21.90
N GLU A 111 -7.10 -11.53 -22.83
CA GLU A 111 -8.36 -11.53 -23.59
C GLU A 111 -8.59 -12.80 -24.43
N ASN A 112 -7.49 -13.50 -24.80
CA ASN A 112 -7.52 -14.72 -25.60
C ASN A 112 -7.49 -16.01 -24.75
N GLN A 113 -7.57 -15.90 -23.44
CA GLN A 113 -7.55 -17.05 -22.53
C GLN A 113 -8.78 -17.06 -21.63
N GLU A 114 -9.57 -18.13 -21.74
CA GLU A 114 -10.62 -18.36 -20.75
C GLU A 114 -10.02 -18.84 -19.41
N LEU A 115 -10.55 -18.32 -18.33
CA LEU A 115 -10.21 -18.81 -17.00
C LEU A 115 -10.71 -20.24 -16.82
N ASN A 116 -9.84 -21.11 -16.31
CA ASN A 116 -10.25 -22.42 -15.83
C ASN A 116 -11.10 -22.29 -14.54
N GLU A 117 -11.72 -23.38 -14.09
CA GLU A 117 -12.60 -23.39 -12.92
C GLU A 117 -11.92 -22.90 -11.64
N LEU A 118 -10.63 -23.23 -11.46
CA LEU A 118 -9.85 -22.75 -10.31
C LEU A 118 -9.67 -21.23 -10.34
N GLY A 119 -9.36 -20.66 -11.50
CA GLY A 119 -9.23 -19.22 -11.69
C GLY A 119 -10.55 -18.48 -11.44
N LYS A 120 -11.68 -19.05 -11.91
CA LYS A 120 -13.01 -18.50 -11.64
C LYS A 120 -13.32 -18.49 -10.12
N SER A 121 -13.11 -19.63 -9.46
CA SER A 121 -13.32 -19.75 -8.01
C SER A 121 -12.43 -18.79 -7.21
N TYR A 122 -11.16 -18.60 -7.63
CA TYR A 122 -10.27 -17.63 -7.01
C TYR A 122 -10.78 -16.19 -7.14
N LEU A 123 -11.27 -15.79 -8.31
CA LEU A 123 -11.84 -14.46 -8.50
C LEU A 123 -13.13 -14.23 -7.71
N GLU A 124 -13.96 -15.26 -7.57
CA GLU A 124 -15.15 -15.21 -6.72
C GLU A 124 -14.77 -15.00 -5.26
N GLU A 125 -13.74 -15.69 -4.79
CA GLU A 125 -13.24 -15.52 -3.43
C GLU A 125 -12.66 -14.12 -3.20
N LEU A 126 -11.84 -13.60 -4.14
CA LEU A 126 -11.31 -12.24 -4.07
C LEU A 126 -12.40 -11.17 -3.96
N ARG A 127 -13.50 -11.33 -4.66
CA ARG A 127 -14.64 -10.38 -4.62
C ARG A 127 -15.27 -10.25 -3.24
N LYS A 128 -15.20 -11.28 -2.41
CA LYS A 128 -15.72 -11.25 -1.03
C LYS A 128 -14.93 -10.30 -0.13
N TYR A 129 -13.66 -10.05 -0.47
CA TYR A 129 -12.80 -9.12 0.26
C TYR A 129 -12.83 -7.70 -0.31
N ALA A 130 -13.48 -7.49 -1.45
CA ALA A 130 -13.70 -6.13 -1.93
C ALA A 130 -14.65 -5.41 -0.95
N PRO A 131 -14.30 -4.21 -0.45
CA PRO A 131 -15.22 -3.45 0.36
C PRO A 131 -16.50 -3.23 -0.44
N ALA A 132 -17.65 -3.38 0.20
CA ALA A 132 -18.92 -2.99 -0.40
C ALA A 132 -18.75 -1.54 -0.90
N ASN A 133 -19.08 -1.30 -2.16
CA ASN A 133 -18.96 0.04 -2.76
C ASN A 133 -19.49 1.09 -1.79
N PRO A 134 -18.71 2.17 -1.54
CA PRO A 134 -19.19 3.29 -0.72
C PRO A 134 -20.38 3.98 -1.35
#